data_26fda1fac4c0e2a7ee6e29ee3253be78
#
_entry.id   26fda1fac4c0e2a7ee6e29ee3253be78
#
_cell.length_a   1.000
_cell.length_b   1.000
_cell.length_c   1.000
_cell.angle_alpha   90.00
_cell.angle_beta   90.00
_cell.angle_gamma   90.00
#
_symmetry.space_group_name_H-M   'P 1'
#
loop_
_entity.id
_entity.type
_entity.pdbx_description
1 polymer ?
#
loop_
_entity_poly.entity_id
_entity_poly.type
_entity_poly.pdbx_seq_one_letter_code
_entity_poly.pdbx_strand_id
1 'polypeptide(L)'
;MDGKWHHIWHQSDLKTFEMCPERARKIWAGEVSDPESDAAVLGTACHNAVERLLLPADPESYDHCYPVERCEESYDLLHDYFEQELTELSPAIEKWNSYGSVDKMRSMGTSKLDAWYEEIYNGLTPMHVELPFKKLLFEDDERVVHMEGRIDLIDSNLGIVDWKFPKRDYTRDKWQYDRWDVQSTVYSWAVDQMKGELKRDFEEHAMTFYVVHGKSGVSQMRIDRSPQDWEFLKRKVEALSRLVERSDMEVWTLNDAGWWCSEKWAPCWHLCKGKETYG
;
A
#
# COMPACT_ATOMS: atom_id res chain seq x y z
N MET A 1 9.93 17.76 -26.95
CA MET A 1 9.40 17.76 -25.58
C MET A 1 8.50 18.96 -25.48
N ASP A 2 7.34 18.83 -24.88
CA ASP A 2 6.27 19.85 -24.82
C ASP A 2 6.54 21.01 -23.84
N GLY A 3 7.69 20.98 -23.15
CA GLY A 3 8.10 22.01 -22.17
C GLY A 3 7.36 21.95 -20.84
N LYS A 4 6.48 20.97 -20.66
CA LYS A 4 5.73 20.79 -19.41
C LYS A 4 6.54 20.02 -18.37
N TRP A 5 6.23 20.26 -17.10
CA TRP A 5 6.74 19.44 -15.99
C TRP A 5 5.94 18.14 -15.90
N HIS A 6 6.62 16.99 -15.95
CA HIS A 6 6.03 15.67 -15.89
C HIS A 6 6.31 15.02 -14.54
N HIS A 7 5.28 14.51 -13.87
CA HIS A 7 5.44 13.83 -12.60
C HIS A 7 4.51 12.62 -12.47
N ILE A 8 4.99 11.62 -11.72
CA ILE A 8 4.23 10.42 -11.38
C ILE A 8 4.14 10.35 -9.87
N TRP A 9 2.92 10.28 -9.34
CA TRP A 9 2.66 10.07 -7.95
C TRP A 9 2.26 8.63 -7.68
N HIS A 10 2.79 8.06 -6.59
CA HIS A 10 2.31 6.82 -6.01
C HIS A 10 1.50 7.12 -4.74
N GLN A 11 0.59 6.23 -4.35
CA GLN A 11 -0.19 6.42 -3.12
C GLN A 11 0.70 6.50 -1.86
N SER A 12 1.81 5.78 -1.85
CA SER A 12 2.81 5.81 -0.78
C SER A 12 3.51 7.16 -0.65
N ASP A 13 3.79 7.83 -1.78
CA ASP A 13 4.38 9.16 -1.81
C ASP A 13 3.45 10.18 -1.16
N LEU A 14 2.16 10.15 -1.54
CA LEU A 14 1.15 11.01 -0.96
C LEU A 14 1.05 10.80 0.55
N LYS A 15 1.04 9.54 1.00
CA LYS A 15 0.98 9.19 2.41
C LYS A 15 2.20 9.70 3.20
N THR A 16 3.39 9.54 2.63
CA THR A 16 4.63 10.03 3.23
C THR A 16 4.64 11.55 3.32
N PHE A 17 4.20 12.22 2.26
CA PHE A 17 4.10 13.67 2.20
C PHE A 17 3.10 14.22 3.22
N GLU A 18 1.92 13.62 3.34
CA GLU A 18 0.91 14.00 4.33
C GLU A 18 1.41 13.86 5.76
N MET A 19 2.20 12.83 6.00
CA MET A 19 2.81 12.60 7.31
C MET A 19 3.79 13.74 7.65
N CYS A 20 4.72 14.05 6.75
CA CYS A 20 5.65 15.17 6.89
C CYS A 20 6.29 15.50 5.54
N PRO A 21 6.01 16.68 4.93
CA PRO A 21 6.62 17.07 3.66
C PRO A 21 8.15 17.06 3.67
N GLU A 22 8.78 17.56 4.73
CA GLU A 22 10.25 17.54 4.83
C GLU A 22 10.83 16.12 4.91
N ARG A 23 10.13 15.18 5.56
CA ARG A 23 10.51 13.77 5.54
C ARG A 23 10.45 13.21 4.12
N ALA A 24 9.36 13.50 3.39
CA ALA A 24 9.22 13.08 2.00
C ALA A 24 10.35 13.63 1.13
N ARG A 25 10.65 14.93 1.24
CA ARG A 25 11.77 15.56 0.52
C ARG A 25 13.09 14.84 0.77
N LYS A 26 13.42 14.59 2.05
CA LYS A 26 14.69 13.95 2.42
C LYS A 26 14.79 12.51 1.92
N ILE A 27 13.69 11.75 1.93
CA ILE A 27 13.64 10.40 1.37
C ILE A 27 13.86 10.47 -0.15
N TRP A 28 13.15 11.35 -0.85
CA TRP A 28 13.26 11.49 -2.31
C TRP A 28 14.61 12.03 -2.78
N ALA A 29 15.25 12.86 -1.96
CA ALA A 29 16.61 13.32 -2.20
C ALA A 29 17.69 12.26 -1.89
N GLY A 30 17.32 11.10 -1.33
CA GLY A 30 18.24 10.05 -0.90
C GLY A 30 19.09 10.43 0.33
N GLU A 31 18.70 11.51 1.05
CA GLU A 31 19.40 11.92 2.27
C GLU A 31 19.15 10.94 3.44
N VAL A 32 18.02 10.28 3.43
CA VAL A 32 17.63 9.25 4.42
C VAL A 32 16.84 8.14 3.74
N SER A 33 16.87 6.94 4.33
CA SER A 33 15.97 5.83 4.01
C SER A 33 15.14 5.45 5.23
N ASP A 34 13.91 4.96 5.00
CA ASP A 34 13.16 4.31 6.07
C ASP A 34 13.76 2.91 6.30
N PRO A 35 14.28 2.63 7.50
CA PRO A 35 14.89 1.33 7.76
C PRO A 35 13.82 0.25 7.84
N GLU A 36 14.11 -0.90 7.23
CA GLU A 36 13.24 -2.05 7.24
C GLU A 36 12.99 -2.58 8.65
N SER A 37 11.73 -2.72 9.02
CA SER A 37 11.34 -3.28 10.32
C SER A 37 10.85 -4.72 10.18
N ASP A 38 11.04 -5.50 11.25
CA ASP A 38 10.54 -6.87 11.34
C ASP A 38 9.01 -6.97 11.11
N ALA A 39 8.25 -5.93 11.44
CA ALA A 39 6.81 -5.88 11.17
C ALA A 39 6.50 -5.61 9.70
N ALA A 40 7.26 -4.73 9.03
CA ALA A 40 7.09 -4.45 7.61
C ALA A 40 7.46 -5.68 6.78
N VAL A 41 8.62 -6.29 7.05
CA VAL A 41 9.07 -7.51 6.37
C VAL A 41 8.06 -8.66 6.52
N LEU A 42 7.52 -8.89 7.74
CA LEU A 42 6.49 -9.91 7.92
C LEU A 42 5.23 -9.62 7.10
N GLY A 43 4.78 -8.36 7.11
CA GLY A 43 3.62 -7.94 6.31
C GLY A 43 3.83 -8.18 4.83
N THR A 44 4.99 -7.79 4.30
CA THR A 44 5.38 -7.99 2.89
C THR A 44 5.47 -9.48 2.54
N ALA A 45 6.12 -10.29 3.38
CA ALA A 45 6.23 -11.75 3.13
C ALA A 45 4.86 -12.44 3.08
N CYS A 46 3.95 -12.09 3.99
CA CYS A 46 2.58 -12.63 3.95
C CYS A 46 1.82 -12.14 2.70
N HIS A 47 1.97 -10.87 2.32
CA HIS A 47 1.32 -10.30 1.15
C HIS A 47 1.81 -10.98 -0.14
N ASN A 48 3.12 -11.09 -0.33
CA ASN A 48 3.71 -11.74 -1.50
C ASN A 48 3.30 -13.22 -1.61
N ALA A 49 3.21 -13.94 -0.47
CA ALA A 49 2.77 -15.32 -0.47
C ALA A 49 1.33 -15.48 -0.97
N VAL A 50 0.44 -14.60 -0.51
CA VAL A 50 -0.96 -14.54 -0.96
C VAL A 50 -1.04 -14.18 -2.43
N GLU A 51 -0.29 -13.18 -2.88
CA GLU A 51 -0.20 -12.77 -4.28
C GLU A 51 0.22 -13.95 -5.16
N ARG A 52 1.33 -14.62 -4.82
CA ARG A 52 1.84 -15.78 -5.57
C ARG A 52 0.85 -16.93 -5.63
N LEU A 53 0.07 -17.16 -4.57
CA LEU A 53 -0.97 -18.17 -4.58
C LEU A 53 -2.12 -17.83 -5.52
N LEU A 54 -2.46 -16.54 -5.64
CA LEU A 54 -3.58 -16.07 -6.46
C LEU A 54 -3.19 -15.84 -7.93
N LEU A 55 -1.91 -15.72 -8.24
CA LEU A 55 -1.40 -15.61 -9.60
C LEU A 55 -1.40 -16.98 -10.29
N PRO A 56 -1.69 -17.05 -11.59
CA PRO A 56 -1.56 -18.30 -12.35
C PRO A 56 -0.11 -18.75 -12.41
N ALA A 57 0.09 -20.09 -12.48
CA ALA A 57 1.41 -20.70 -12.53
C ALA A 57 2.22 -20.29 -13.78
N ASP A 58 1.55 -19.90 -14.87
CA ASP A 58 2.17 -19.39 -16.09
C ASP A 58 1.86 -17.90 -16.28
N PRO A 59 2.81 -17.00 -15.99
CA PRO A 59 2.62 -15.56 -16.19
C PRO A 59 2.39 -15.16 -17.65
N GLU A 60 2.84 -15.94 -18.64
CA GLU A 60 2.63 -15.65 -20.05
C GLU A 60 1.21 -15.98 -20.52
N SER A 61 0.51 -16.85 -19.81
CA SER A 61 -0.91 -17.16 -20.02
C SER A 61 -1.85 -16.16 -19.33
N TYR A 62 -1.28 -15.19 -18.61
CA TYR A 62 -2.01 -14.26 -17.77
C TYR A 62 -2.65 -13.13 -18.58
N ASP A 63 -3.90 -13.34 -18.99
CA ASP A 63 -4.78 -12.30 -19.56
C ASP A 63 -5.59 -11.60 -18.45
N HIS A 64 -4.98 -11.26 -17.32
CA HIS A 64 -5.56 -10.49 -16.18
C HIS A 64 -7.05 -10.75 -15.82
N CYS A 65 -7.65 -11.85 -16.30
CA CYS A 65 -9.10 -12.10 -16.29
C CYS A 65 -9.50 -13.51 -15.87
N TYR A 66 -8.72 -14.24 -15.07
CA TYR A 66 -9.06 -15.63 -14.76
C TYR A 66 -9.38 -15.88 -13.30
N PRO A 67 -10.43 -16.70 -13.04
CA PRO A 67 -10.52 -17.34 -11.74
C PRO A 67 -9.31 -18.26 -11.58
N VAL A 68 -8.58 -18.09 -10.50
CA VAL A 68 -7.47 -18.99 -10.12
C VAL A 68 -8.07 -20.38 -9.89
N GLU A 69 -7.60 -21.38 -10.64
CA GLU A 69 -7.97 -22.76 -10.35
C GLU A 69 -7.41 -23.15 -8.98
N ARG A 70 -8.31 -23.41 -8.06
CA ARG A 70 -7.95 -23.88 -6.71
C ARG A 70 -7.50 -25.32 -6.81
N CYS A 71 -6.30 -25.61 -6.35
CA CYS A 71 -5.80 -26.97 -6.24
C CYS A 71 -5.86 -27.45 -4.77
N GLU A 72 -5.86 -28.76 -4.57
CA GLU A 72 -5.84 -29.36 -3.22
C GLU A 72 -4.55 -29.00 -2.47
N GLU A 73 -3.49 -28.63 -3.18
CA GLU A 73 -2.17 -28.25 -2.66
C GLU A 73 -2.06 -26.77 -2.29
N SER A 74 -3.10 -25.96 -2.53
CA SER A 74 -3.05 -24.48 -2.34
C SER A 74 -2.62 -24.07 -0.93
N TYR A 75 -3.00 -24.86 0.08
CA TYR A 75 -2.60 -24.60 1.47
C TYR A 75 -1.08 -24.74 1.65
N ASP A 76 -0.52 -25.86 1.20
CA ASP A 76 0.91 -26.13 1.34
C ASP A 76 1.72 -25.12 0.52
N LEU A 77 1.28 -24.81 -0.69
CA LEU A 77 1.91 -23.79 -1.55
C LEU A 77 1.94 -22.40 -0.90
N LEU A 78 0.87 -21.99 -0.22
CA LEU A 78 0.85 -20.72 0.50
C LEU A 78 1.97 -20.62 1.53
N HIS A 79 2.17 -21.68 2.30
CA HIS A 79 3.22 -21.74 3.32
C HIS A 79 4.62 -21.84 2.70
N ASP A 80 4.80 -22.59 1.64
CA ASP A 80 6.06 -22.68 0.91
C ASP A 80 6.45 -21.31 0.34
N TYR A 81 5.53 -20.58 -0.25
CA TYR A 81 5.78 -19.22 -0.74
C TYR A 81 6.15 -18.28 0.41
N PHE A 82 5.43 -18.35 1.52
CA PHE A 82 5.73 -17.53 2.69
C PHE A 82 7.14 -17.81 3.24
N GLU A 83 7.56 -19.06 3.36
CA GLU A 83 8.91 -19.41 3.84
C GLU A 83 10.01 -18.90 2.89
N GLN A 84 9.78 -18.96 1.59
CA GLN A 84 10.69 -18.40 0.59
C GLN A 84 10.81 -16.87 0.77
N GLU A 85 9.68 -16.16 0.78
CA GLU A 85 9.64 -14.71 0.94
C GLU A 85 10.28 -14.25 2.26
N LEU A 86 9.96 -14.92 3.37
CA LEU A 86 10.53 -14.60 4.67
C LEU A 86 12.04 -14.81 4.69
N THR A 87 12.53 -15.87 4.04
CA THR A 87 13.97 -16.17 3.94
C THR A 87 14.69 -15.10 3.12
N GLU A 88 14.10 -14.66 2.01
CA GLU A 88 14.69 -13.64 1.13
C GLU A 88 14.68 -12.25 1.75
N LEU A 89 13.61 -11.88 2.44
CA LEU A 89 13.42 -10.52 2.96
C LEU A 89 14.05 -10.30 4.34
N SER A 90 14.14 -11.34 5.18
CA SER A 90 14.60 -11.17 6.57
C SER A 90 16.03 -10.63 6.74
N PRO A 91 16.99 -10.85 5.82
CA PRO A 91 18.33 -10.25 5.93
C PRO A 91 18.33 -8.71 5.83
N ALA A 92 17.29 -8.11 5.26
CA ALA A 92 17.16 -6.65 5.15
C ALA A 92 16.65 -5.96 6.43
N ILE A 93 16.28 -6.71 7.46
CA ILE A 93 15.73 -6.15 8.70
C ILE A 93 16.80 -5.37 9.48
N GLU A 94 16.59 -4.07 9.59
CA GLU A 94 17.41 -3.18 10.38
C GLU A 94 16.83 -2.92 11.79
N LYS A 95 15.49 -2.98 11.92
CA LYS A 95 14.76 -2.70 13.17
C LYS A 95 13.97 -3.91 13.68
N TRP A 96 14.42 -4.48 14.80
CA TRP A 96 13.81 -5.62 15.50
C TRP A 96 12.94 -5.16 16.68
N ASN A 97 11.86 -4.44 16.41
CA ASN A 97 11.06 -3.77 17.43
C ASN A 97 9.67 -4.37 17.68
N SER A 98 9.27 -5.39 16.90
CA SER A 98 7.94 -5.99 16.97
C SER A 98 7.97 -7.47 17.37
N TYR A 99 8.76 -8.27 16.68
CA TYR A 99 8.82 -9.73 16.86
C TYR A 99 10.16 -10.17 17.49
N GLY A 100 11.25 -9.50 17.12
CA GLY A 100 12.57 -9.68 17.74
C GLY A 100 13.34 -10.91 17.25
N SER A 101 12.77 -11.79 16.40
CA SER A 101 13.48 -12.88 15.72
C SER A 101 12.70 -13.41 14.53
N VAL A 102 13.42 -14.01 13.56
CA VAL A 102 12.81 -14.64 12.37
C VAL A 102 11.89 -15.81 12.78
N ASP A 103 12.24 -16.60 13.77
CA ASP A 103 11.39 -17.73 14.21
C ASP A 103 10.05 -17.27 14.78
N LYS A 104 10.02 -16.13 15.48
CA LYS A 104 8.76 -15.55 15.95
C LYS A 104 7.95 -14.96 14.78
N MET A 105 8.62 -14.37 13.80
CA MET A 105 7.96 -13.90 12.57
C MET A 105 7.36 -15.07 11.81
N ARG A 106 8.12 -16.16 11.64
CA ARG A 106 7.65 -17.40 11.00
C ARG A 106 6.39 -17.91 11.66
N SER A 107 6.42 -18.17 12.96
CA SER A 107 5.26 -18.64 13.71
C SER A 107 4.05 -17.70 13.61
N MET A 108 4.28 -16.40 13.62
CA MET A 108 3.21 -15.40 13.49
C MET A 108 2.64 -15.35 12.07
N GLY A 109 3.49 -15.38 11.06
CA GLY A 109 3.10 -15.36 9.66
C GLY A 109 2.29 -16.60 9.28
N THR A 110 2.78 -17.79 9.66
CA THR A 110 2.04 -19.05 9.48
C THR A 110 0.63 -18.94 10.05
N SER A 111 0.51 -18.53 11.34
CA SER A 111 -0.82 -18.42 11.96
C SER A 111 -1.73 -17.38 11.28
N LYS A 112 -1.18 -16.30 10.72
CA LYS A 112 -1.95 -15.30 9.96
C LYS A 112 -2.41 -15.85 8.62
N LEU A 113 -1.55 -16.58 7.94
CA LEU A 113 -1.87 -17.19 6.65
C LEU A 113 -2.88 -18.32 6.79
N ASP A 114 -2.81 -19.10 7.89
CA ASP A 114 -3.86 -20.06 8.24
C ASP A 114 -5.24 -19.37 8.34
N ALA A 115 -5.32 -18.28 9.11
CA ALA A 115 -6.56 -17.52 9.27
C ALA A 115 -7.05 -16.91 7.95
N TRP A 116 -6.13 -16.37 7.14
CA TRP A 116 -6.47 -15.84 5.82
C TRP A 116 -7.01 -16.94 4.89
N TYR A 117 -6.37 -18.10 4.88
CA TYR A 117 -6.78 -19.23 4.05
C TYR A 117 -8.15 -19.77 4.46
N GLU A 118 -8.36 -19.96 5.76
CA GLU A 118 -9.62 -20.50 6.29
C GLU A 118 -10.81 -19.55 6.11
N GLU A 119 -10.61 -18.25 6.42
CA GLU A 119 -11.71 -17.30 6.51
C GLU A 119 -11.92 -16.45 5.23
N ILE A 120 -10.88 -16.27 4.41
CA ILE A 120 -10.94 -15.34 3.26
C ILE A 120 -10.86 -16.08 1.93
N TYR A 121 -9.84 -16.93 1.76
CA TYR A 121 -9.50 -17.53 0.46
C TYR A 121 -10.68 -18.17 -0.26
N ASN A 122 -11.49 -18.95 0.45
CA ASN A 122 -12.63 -19.66 -0.14
C ASN A 122 -13.77 -18.73 -0.59
N GLY A 123 -13.84 -17.51 -0.07
CA GLY A 123 -14.83 -16.50 -0.44
C GLY A 123 -14.45 -15.66 -1.65
N LEU A 124 -13.18 -15.69 -2.08
CA LEU A 124 -12.70 -14.87 -3.17
C LEU A 124 -13.13 -15.44 -4.54
N THR A 125 -13.38 -14.55 -5.48
CA THR A 125 -13.56 -14.86 -6.90
C THR A 125 -12.70 -13.87 -7.70
N PRO A 126 -11.37 -14.13 -7.75
CA PRO A 126 -10.40 -13.22 -8.36
C PRO A 126 -10.70 -12.96 -9.82
N MET A 127 -10.64 -11.71 -10.23
CA MET A 127 -10.70 -11.26 -11.63
C MET A 127 -9.36 -10.73 -12.11
N HIS A 128 -8.73 -9.90 -11.28
CA HIS A 128 -7.41 -9.34 -11.54
C HIS A 128 -6.62 -9.35 -10.24
N VAL A 129 -5.42 -9.91 -10.31
CA VAL A 129 -4.45 -9.95 -9.19
C VAL A 129 -3.30 -9.04 -9.56
N GLU A 130 -2.84 -8.20 -8.61
CA GLU A 130 -1.70 -7.29 -8.82
C GLU A 130 -1.85 -6.41 -10.08
N LEU A 131 -3.05 -5.86 -10.28
CA LEU A 131 -3.38 -5.09 -11.48
C LEU A 131 -2.62 -3.76 -11.50
N PRO A 132 -1.65 -3.57 -12.42
CA PRO A 132 -0.93 -2.31 -12.52
C PRO A 132 -1.81 -1.25 -13.18
N PHE A 133 -1.65 0.00 -12.76
CA PHE A 133 -2.23 1.13 -13.44
C PHE A 133 -1.27 2.31 -13.50
N LYS A 134 -1.38 3.08 -14.60
CA LYS A 134 -0.78 4.39 -14.77
C LYS A 134 -1.75 5.25 -15.55
N LYS A 135 -2.40 6.18 -14.86
CA LYS A 135 -3.47 7.00 -15.46
C LYS A 135 -3.16 8.48 -15.28
N LEU A 136 -3.55 9.26 -16.30
CA LEU A 136 -3.47 10.72 -16.25
C LEU A 136 -4.44 11.22 -15.17
N LEU A 137 -3.90 11.88 -14.13
CA LEU A 137 -4.72 12.47 -13.07
C LEU A 137 -5.18 13.88 -13.47
N PHE A 138 -4.26 14.70 -13.97
CA PHE A 138 -4.58 16.00 -14.56
C PHE A 138 -3.48 16.48 -15.52
N GLU A 139 -3.86 17.39 -16.40
CA GLU A 139 -2.96 18.13 -17.28
C GLU A 139 -3.40 19.58 -17.32
N ASP A 140 -2.45 20.51 -17.27
CA ASP A 140 -2.61 21.94 -17.47
C ASP A 140 -1.54 22.48 -18.44
N ASP A 141 -1.41 23.79 -18.57
CA ASP A 141 -0.47 24.43 -19.50
C ASP A 141 1.00 24.17 -19.10
N GLU A 142 1.24 23.88 -17.83
CA GLU A 142 2.59 23.77 -17.27
C GLU A 142 2.93 22.32 -16.87
N ARG A 143 1.94 21.45 -16.61
CA ARG A 143 2.14 20.14 -15.95
C ARG A 143 1.35 19.02 -16.61
N VAL A 144 1.95 17.83 -16.56
CA VAL A 144 1.29 16.55 -16.86
C VAL A 144 1.54 15.62 -15.67
N VAL A 145 0.50 15.26 -14.96
CA VAL A 145 0.61 14.49 -13.72
C VAL A 145 -0.16 13.18 -13.81
N HIS A 146 0.56 12.09 -13.59
CA HIS A 146 0.00 10.75 -13.56
C HIS A 146 -0.06 10.23 -12.11
N MET A 147 -1.00 9.31 -11.90
CA MET A 147 -1.03 8.45 -10.74
C MET A 147 -0.71 7.03 -11.18
N GLU A 148 0.23 6.39 -10.47
CA GLU A 148 0.69 5.03 -10.75
C GLU A 148 0.58 4.18 -9.49
N GLY A 149 0.27 2.90 -9.66
CA GLY A 149 0.17 1.95 -8.58
C GLY A 149 -0.19 0.56 -9.06
N ARG A 150 -0.47 -0.31 -8.09
CA ARG A 150 -0.88 -1.69 -8.32
C ARG A 150 -1.99 -2.03 -7.33
N ILE A 151 -3.08 -2.60 -7.82
CA ILE A 151 -4.23 -3.00 -7.02
C ILE A 151 -4.07 -4.48 -6.70
N ASP A 152 -4.04 -4.83 -5.42
CA ASP A 152 -3.78 -6.20 -4.94
C ASP A 152 -4.75 -7.20 -5.56
N LEU A 153 -6.06 -6.90 -5.51
CA LEU A 153 -7.10 -7.76 -6.09
C LEU A 153 -8.30 -6.95 -6.57
N ILE A 154 -8.80 -7.31 -7.74
CA ILE A 154 -10.19 -7.04 -8.13
C ILE A 154 -10.94 -8.36 -8.09
N ASP A 155 -11.93 -8.43 -7.22
CA ASP A 155 -12.79 -9.59 -7.03
C ASP A 155 -14.16 -9.37 -7.69
N SER A 156 -14.75 -10.43 -8.24
CA SER A 156 -16.01 -10.32 -8.97
C SER A 156 -17.21 -9.94 -8.10
N ASN A 157 -17.15 -10.24 -6.81
CA ASN A 157 -18.25 -10.03 -5.88
C ASN A 157 -17.99 -8.88 -4.91
N LEU A 158 -16.72 -8.64 -4.57
CA LEU A 158 -16.32 -7.70 -3.52
C LEU A 158 -15.78 -6.38 -4.07
N GLY A 159 -15.49 -6.32 -5.38
CA GLY A 159 -14.85 -5.15 -5.99
C GLY A 159 -13.36 -5.08 -5.68
N ILE A 160 -12.88 -3.92 -5.24
CA ILE A 160 -11.47 -3.74 -4.88
C ILE A 160 -11.21 -4.37 -3.51
N VAL A 161 -10.20 -5.24 -3.43
CA VAL A 161 -9.81 -5.93 -2.20
C VAL A 161 -8.33 -5.69 -1.93
N ASP A 162 -8.01 -5.49 -0.68
CA ASP A 162 -6.66 -5.37 -0.17
C ASP A 162 -6.55 -6.10 1.18
N TRP A 163 -5.46 -6.77 1.43
CA TRP A 163 -5.21 -7.46 2.69
C TRP A 163 -4.05 -6.83 3.45
N LYS A 164 -4.23 -6.77 4.75
CA LYS A 164 -3.22 -6.23 5.66
C LYS A 164 -2.94 -7.23 6.76
N PHE A 165 -1.67 -7.38 7.10
CA PHE A 165 -1.20 -8.31 8.12
C PHE A 165 -0.60 -7.58 9.34
N PRO A 166 -1.30 -6.64 9.97
CA PRO A 166 -0.78 -5.87 11.08
C PRO A 166 -0.70 -6.69 12.37
N LYS A 167 0.07 -6.18 13.33
CA LYS A 167 0.17 -6.78 14.66
C LYS A 167 -1.13 -6.64 15.48
N ARG A 168 -1.90 -5.56 15.23
CA ARG A 168 -3.13 -5.23 15.95
C ARG A 168 -4.27 -4.92 14.98
N ASP A 169 -5.49 -5.23 15.41
CA ASP A 169 -6.69 -4.79 14.73
C ASP A 169 -6.81 -3.25 14.79
N TYR A 170 -6.98 -2.64 13.64
CA TYR A 170 -7.26 -1.21 13.50
C TYR A 170 -8.61 -0.90 12.86
N THR A 171 -9.40 -1.91 12.55
CA THR A 171 -10.72 -1.72 11.90
C THR A 171 -11.70 -0.94 12.78
N ARG A 172 -11.45 -0.90 14.09
CA ARG A 172 -12.21 -0.08 15.04
C ARG A 172 -12.06 1.42 14.78
N ASP A 173 -10.98 1.81 14.11
CA ASP A 173 -10.71 3.20 13.73
C ASP A 173 -11.21 3.52 12.31
N LYS A 174 -12.21 2.75 11.82
CA LYS A 174 -12.78 2.88 10.47
C LYS A 174 -13.08 4.33 10.07
N TRP A 175 -13.54 5.15 11.01
CA TRP A 175 -13.83 6.56 10.76
C TRP A 175 -12.62 7.37 10.25
N GLN A 176 -11.40 6.99 10.64
CA GLN A 176 -10.18 7.61 10.12
C GLN A 176 -9.95 7.19 8.66
N TYR A 177 -10.15 5.92 8.37
CA TYR A 177 -10.03 5.37 7.01
C TYR A 177 -11.12 5.93 6.09
N ASP A 178 -12.35 6.05 6.57
CA ASP A 178 -13.43 6.68 5.81
C ASP A 178 -13.08 8.10 5.38
N ARG A 179 -12.37 8.85 6.22
CA ARG A 179 -12.05 10.26 5.96
C ARG A 179 -10.74 10.52 5.27
N TRP A 180 -9.72 9.71 5.55
CA TRP A 180 -8.34 10.07 5.26
C TRP A 180 -7.57 9.03 4.44
N ASP A 181 -8.14 7.85 4.18
CA ASP A 181 -7.38 6.82 3.49
C ASP A 181 -7.14 7.17 2.03
N VAL A 182 -5.88 7.41 1.71
CA VAL A 182 -5.42 7.76 0.37
C VAL A 182 -5.50 6.54 -0.55
N GLN A 183 -5.16 5.35 -0.05
CA GLN A 183 -5.09 4.13 -0.86
C GLN A 183 -6.45 3.79 -1.45
N SER A 184 -7.50 3.75 -0.63
CA SER A 184 -8.86 3.47 -1.12
C SER A 184 -9.35 4.52 -2.11
N THR A 185 -8.97 5.78 -1.94
CA THR A 185 -9.34 6.86 -2.86
C THR A 185 -8.61 6.73 -4.19
N VAL A 186 -7.31 6.44 -4.18
CA VAL A 186 -6.50 6.26 -5.39
C VAL A 186 -6.97 5.04 -6.17
N TYR A 187 -7.19 3.89 -5.50
CA TYR A 187 -7.59 2.66 -6.18
C TYR A 187 -9.00 2.73 -6.73
N SER A 188 -9.95 3.30 -5.98
CA SER A 188 -11.30 3.58 -6.45
C SER A 188 -11.30 4.48 -7.70
N TRP A 189 -10.53 5.56 -7.68
CA TRP A 189 -10.36 6.43 -8.83
C TRP A 189 -9.72 5.69 -10.03
N ALA A 190 -8.68 4.91 -9.80
CA ALA A 190 -7.99 4.17 -10.86
C ALA A 190 -8.91 3.16 -11.54
N VAL A 191 -9.71 2.43 -10.77
CA VAL A 191 -10.72 1.49 -11.30
C VAL A 191 -11.75 2.22 -12.14
N ASP A 192 -12.24 3.39 -11.71
CA ASP A 192 -13.15 4.22 -12.51
C ASP A 192 -12.52 4.62 -13.86
N GLN A 193 -11.24 5.02 -13.85
CA GLN A 193 -10.53 5.36 -15.09
C GLN A 193 -10.28 4.14 -16.00
N MET A 194 -10.31 2.94 -15.48
CA MET A 194 -10.08 1.68 -16.21
C MET A 194 -11.38 0.95 -16.61
N LYS A 195 -12.56 1.47 -16.34
CA LYS A 195 -13.86 0.81 -16.62
C LYS A 195 -13.94 0.21 -18.03
N GLY A 196 -13.52 0.96 -19.05
CA GLY A 196 -13.52 0.48 -20.43
C GLY A 196 -12.54 -0.66 -20.72
N GLU A 197 -11.45 -0.74 -19.95
CA GLU A 197 -10.40 -1.76 -20.08
C GLU A 197 -10.80 -3.04 -19.33
N LEU A 198 -11.42 -2.88 -18.16
CA LEU A 198 -11.86 -3.98 -17.31
C LEU A 198 -13.11 -4.71 -17.81
N LYS A 199 -13.70 -4.24 -18.90
CA LYS A 199 -14.93 -4.81 -19.54
C LYS A 199 -16.09 -5.03 -18.54
N ARG A 200 -16.12 -4.29 -17.45
CA ARG A 200 -17.13 -4.35 -16.40
C ARG A 200 -17.40 -2.97 -15.82
N ASP A 201 -18.66 -2.63 -15.71
CA ASP A 201 -19.10 -1.48 -14.93
C ASP A 201 -19.07 -1.83 -13.46
N PHE A 202 -18.13 -1.26 -12.72
CA PHE A 202 -18.18 -1.27 -11.28
C PHE A 202 -19.12 -0.18 -10.82
N GLU A 203 -20.33 -0.54 -10.45
CA GLU A 203 -21.31 0.40 -9.90
C GLU A 203 -20.88 0.92 -8.53
N GLU A 204 -20.10 0.12 -7.81
CA GLU A 204 -19.63 0.41 -6.46
C GLU A 204 -18.11 0.64 -6.45
N HIS A 205 -17.71 1.82 -6.04
CA HIS A 205 -16.30 2.21 -5.89
C HIS A 205 -15.77 1.95 -4.47
N ALA A 206 -16.27 0.91 -3.85
CA ALA A 206 -15.87 0.51 -2.52
C ALA A 206 -14.60 -0.34 -2.56
N MET A 207 -13.77 -0.13 -1.56
CA MET A 207 -12.62 -0.97 -1.28
C MET A 207 -12.82 -1.73 0.02
N THR A 208 -12.57 -3.03 -0.01
CA THR A 208 -12.63 -3.91 1.15
C THR A 208 -11.22 -4.23 1.63
N PHE A 209 -10.91 -3.84 2.86
CA PHE A 209 -9.71 -4.28 3.55
C PHE A 209 -10.01 -5.52 4.37
N TYR A 210 -9.27 -6.58 4.14
CA TYR A 210 -9.19 -7.71 5.06
C TYR A 210 -7.96 -7.53 5.96
N VAL A 211 -8.20 -7.44 7.25
CA VAL A 211 -7.17 -7.17 8.25
C VAL A 211 -6.97 -8.44 9.07
N VAL A 212 -5.87 -9.13 8.81
CA VAL A 212 -5.47 -10.35 9.53
C VAL A 212 -4.52 -9.95 10.65
N HIS A 213 -5.03 -9.90 11.87
CA HIS A 213 -4.33 -9.32 13.02
C HIS A 213 -4.09 -10.32 14.16
N GLY A 214 -3.17 -9.99 15.07
CA GLY A 214 -2.80 -10.91 16.13
C GLY A 214 -2.24 -12.21 15.55
N LYS A 215 -2.68 -13.34 16.07
CA LYS A 215 -2.33 -14.67 15.55
C LYS A 215 -3.28 -15.15 14.47
N SER A 216 -4.60 -14.98 14.67
CA SER A 216 -5.64 -15.56 13.82
C SER A 216 -6.90 -14.71 13.76
N GLY A 217 -6.86 -13.45 14.18
CA GLY A 217 -8.02 -12.57 14.06
C GLY A 217 -8.18 -12.07 12.64
N VAL A 218 -9.39 -12.16 12.09
CA VAL A 218 -9.76 -11.58 10.79
C VAL A 218 -10.86 -10.55 11.02
N SER A 219 -10.65 -9.37 10.49
CA SER A 219 -11.62 -8.29 10.49
C SER A 219 -11.76 -7.72 9.07
N GLN A 220 -12.94 -7.28 8.73
CA GLN A 220 -13.24 -6.66 7.44
C GLN A 220 -13.62 -5.20 7.63
N MET A 221 -13.10 -4.34 6.75
CA MET A 221 -13.42 -2.93 6.72
C MET A 221 -13.70 -2.49 5.29
N ARG A 222 -14.93 -2.06 5.03
CA ARG A 222 -15.35 -1.54 3.73
C ARG A 222 -15.33 -0.02 3.75
N ILE A 223 -14.68 0.57 2.76
CA ILE A 223 -14.54 2.01 2.54
C ILE A 223 -15.16 2.36 1.21
N ASP A 224 -16.20 3.17 1.24
CA ASP A 224 -16.85 3.69 0.05
C ASP A 224 -16.18 4.99 -0.40
N ARG A 225 -16.07 5.19 -1.73
CA ARG A 225 -15.54 6.40 -2.34
C ARG A 225 -16.49 6.90 -3.44
N SER A 226 -16.47 8.20 -3.62
CA SER A 226 -17.35 8.91 -4.55
C SER A 226 -16.55 9.80 -5.50
N PRO A 227 -17.14 10.27 -6.60
CA PRO A 227 -16.51 11.26 -7.47
C PRO A 227 -16.04 12.53 -6.74
N GLN A 228 -16.68 12.91 -5.63
CA GLN A 228 -16.26 14.04 -4.81
C GLN A 228 -14.92 13.76 -4.11
N ASP A 229 -14.68 12.52 -3.68
CA ASP A 229 -13.39 12.12 -3.07
C ASP A 229 -12.28 12.15 -4.12
N TRP A 230 -12.57 11.76 -5.37
CA TRP A 230 -11.61 11.82 -6.48
C TRP A 230 -11.26 13.25 -6.88
N GLU A 231 -12.26 14.15 -6.92
CA GLU A 231 -12.00 15.58 -7.14
C GLU A 231 -11.17 16.19 -6.01
N PHE A 232 -11.40 15.77 -4.77
CA PHE A 232 -10.57 16.17 -3.65
C PHE A 232 -9.13 15.65 -3.78
N LEU A 233 -8.94 14.38 -4.16
CA LEU A 233 -7.63 13.79 -4.46
C LEU A 233 -6.90 14.60 -5.54
N LYS A 234 -7.57 14.89 -6.65
CA LYS A 234 -7.00 15.68 -7.76
C LYS A 234 -6.51 17.04 -7.28
N ARG A 235 -7.34 17.80 -6.58
CA ARG A 235 -6.97 19.12 -6.03
C ARG A 235 -5.79 19.03 -5.06
N LYS A 236 -5.78 18.00 -4.22
CA LYS A 236 -4.68 17.74 -3.30
C LYS A 236 -3.37 17.50 -4.08
N VAL A 237 -3.39 16.58 -5.02
CA VAL A 237 -2.18 16.25 -5.81
C VAL A 237 -1.74 17.44 -6.66
N GLU A 238 -2.65 18.23 -7.19
CA GLU A 238 -2.32 19.46 -7.91
C GLU A 238 -1.56 20.46 -6.99
N ALA A 239 -2.04 20.67 -5.78
CA ALA A 239 -1.37 21.56 -4.81
C ALA A 239 0.02 21.04 -4.42
N LEU A 240 0.15 19.72 -4.20
CA LEU A 240 1.42 19.07 -3.89
C LEU A 240 2.41 19.12 -5.06
N SER A 241 1.93 18.91 -6.29
CA SER A 241 2.75 18.99 -7.50
C SER A 241 3.36 20.37 -7.69
N ARG A 242 2.59 21.43 -7.43
CA ARG A 242 3.08 22.82 -7.46
C ARG A 242 4.17 23.07 -6.41
N LEU A 243 4.09 22.43 -5.25
CA LEU A 243 5.10 22.53 -4.21
C LEU A 243 6.39 21.80 -4.61
N VAL A 244 6.25 20.58 -5.14
CA VAL A 244 7.39 19.75 -5.56
C VAL A 244 8.12 20.36 -6.77
N GLU A 245 7.38 20.91 -7.73
CA GLU A 245 7.95 21.58 -8.91
C GLU A 245 8.87 22.76 -8.52
N ARG A 246 8.54 23.45 -7.45
CA ARG A 246 9.38 24.52 -6.88
C ARG A 246 10.55 23.96 -6.09
N SER A 247 11.34 23.09 -6.74
CA SER A 247 12.43 22.34 -6.12
C SER A 247 13.63 23.17 -5.62
N ASP A 248 13.56 24.50 -5.71
CA ASP A 248 14.51 25.45 -5.12
C ASP A 248 14.36 25.59 -3.59
N MET A 249 13.35 24.96 -3.00
CA MET A 249 13.17 24.97 -1.55
C MET A 249 14.13 23.99 -0.87
N GLU A 250 15.09 24.52 -0.15
CA GLU A 250 16.04 23.71 0.65
C GLU A 250 15.36 22.97 1.81
N VAL A 251 14.28 23.54 2.35
CA VAL A 251 13.51 22.99 3.47
C VAL A 251 12.02 23.10 3.16
N TRP A 252 11.31 21.97 3.30
CA TRP A 252 9.86 21.93 3.20
C TRP A 252 9.19 22.05 4.57
N THR A 253 7.87 22.22 4.58
CA THR A 253 7.10 22.35 5.83
C THR A 253 7.34 21.14 6.73
N LEU A 254 7.67 21.41 7.98
CA LEU A 254 7.79 20.41 9.05
C LEU A 254 6.41 20.12 9.64
N ASN A 255 6.10 18.86 9.88
CA ASN A 255 4.92 18.43 10.63
C ASN A 255 5.36 17.64 11.86
N ASP A 256 5.56 18.33 12.96
CA ASP A 256 6.00 17.76 14.24
C ASP A 256 4.87 17.50 15.23
N ALA A 257 3.62 17.65 14.81
CA ALA A 257 2.44 17.50 15.67
C ALA A 257 2.04 16.04 15.96
N GLY A 258 2.69 15.04 15.33
CA GLY A 258 2.31 13.65 15.44
C GLY A 258 3.41 12.74 16.03
N TRP A 259 2.98 11.54 16.42
CA TRP A 259 3.88 10.50 16.96
C TRP A 259 5.00 10.09 15.99
N TRP A 260 4.77 10.28 14.70
CA TRP A 260 5.76 10.01 13.64
C TRP A 260 6.97 10.92 13.69
N CYS A 261 6.85 12.12 14.26
CA CYS A 261 7.97 13.04 14.46
C CYS A 261 8.70 12.75 15.77
N SER A 262 9.45 11.65 15.78
CA SER A 262 10.22 11.24 16.95
C SER A 262 11.46 10.44 16.53
N GLU A 263 12.47 10.38 17.39
CA GLU A 263 13.70 9.62 17.15
C GLU A 263 13.42 8.15 16.76
N LYS A 264 12.40 7.57 17.37
CA LYS A 264 12.00 6.19 17.09
C LYS A 264 11.46 5.98 15.67
N TRP A 265 10.71 6.96 15.14
CA TRP A 265 9.89 6.76 13.94
C TRP A 265 10.31 7.59 12.73
N ALA A 266 11.02 8.72 12.95
CA ALA A 266 11.46 9.57 11.86
C ALA A 266 12.92 9.28 11.49
N PRO A 267 13.23 8.76 10.31
CA PRO A 267 14.60 8.51 9.88
C PRO A 267 15.42 9.81 9.77
N CYS A 268 14.73 10.92 9.52
CA CYS A 268 15.34 12.26 9.42
C CYS A 268 15.41 13.02 10.74
N TRP A 269 15.06 12.41 11.88
CA TRP A 269 15.03 13.09 13.19
C TRP A 269 16.30 13.86 13.51
N HIS A 270 17.46 13.22 13.31
CA HIS A 270 18.77 13.82 13.59
C HIS A 270 19.08 15.02 12.70
N LEU A 271 18.57 15.03 11.48
CA LEU A 271 18.76 16.13 10.54
C LEU A 271 17.81 17.29 10.83
N CYS A 272 16.60 17.02 11.28
CA CYS A 272 15.57 18.02 11.53
C CYS A 272 15.73 18.71 12.90
N LYS A 273 16.02 17.94 13.95
CA LYS A 273 16.06 18.45 15.34
C LYS A 273 17.49 18.77 15.82
N GLY A 274 18.51 18.20 15.16
CA GLY A 274 19.92 18.36 15.55
C GLY A 274 20.23 17.67 16.89
N LYS A 275 21.36 16.98 16.99
CA LYS A 275 21.81 16.42 18.27
C LYS A 275 22.21 17.50 19.28
N GLU A 276 22.49 18.73 18.81
CA GLU A 276 23.01 19.83 19.63
C GLU A 276 21.92 20.69 20.29
N THR A 277 20.65 20.54 19.86
CA THR A 277 19.55 21.40 20.35
C THR A 277 18.81 20.84 21.56
N TYR A 278 19.12 19.61 22.01
CA TYR A 278 18.49 18.98 23.17
C TYR A 278 19.52 18.20 24.02
N GLY A 279 20.58 18.90 24.40
CA GLY A 279 21.49 18.43 25.44
C GLY A 279 20.93 18.70 26.83
#